data_1f79efd60529878362904eb58fe986f5
#
_entry.id   1f79efd60529878362904eb58fe986f5
#
_cell.length_a   1.000
_cell.length_b   1.000
_cell.length_c   1.000
_cell.angle_alpha   90.00
_cell.angle_beta   90.00
_cell.angle_gamma   90.00
#
_symmetry.space_group_name_H-M   'P 1'
#
loop_
_entity.id
_entity.type
_entity.pdbx_description
1 polymer ?
#
loop_
_entity_poly.entity_id
_entity_poly.type
_entity_poly.pdbx_seq_one_letter_code
_entity_poly.pdbx_strand_id
1 'polypeptide(L)'
;MDWLIKQTINFFKRNKSIENSTALLQLKEDFLAVEMPVSLVYNGISHAVMMCSPKDLEVFALGFSLTEGIIEKPSDIYGIDVVEVCNGIEVQIELSSRKFMALKEHRRTLTGRTGCGICGTEQLNQVYKNFPKLDRTFKFDLNLLDGCLSDLHKNQQLGQQTGSTHACGFFDLEGNMRVIFEDVGRHVALDKLLGWHAKSGKPNGIIVASSRASYEMVQKTISCGVEMLVTISGATDLAVKMAEAHNLTLIGFAREGKGNIYSGYERINS
;
A
#
# COMPACT_ATOMS: atom_id res chain seq x y z
N MET A 1 -18.68 4.40 -9.68
CA MET A 1 -17.83 3.83 -10.75
C MET A 1 -17.60 2.36 -10.46
N ASP A 2 -17.75 1.49 -11.45
CA ASP A 2 -17.49 0.06 -11.27
C ASP A 2 -15.99 -0.18 -11.15
N TRP A 3 -15.57 -1.05 -10.25
CA TRP A 3 -14.16 -1.39 -9.97
C TRP A 3 -13.73 -2.72 -10.60
N LEU A 4 -14.65 -3.39 -11.28
CA LEU A 4 -14.40 -4.54 -12.12
C LEU A 4 -15.31 -4.52 -13.36
N ILE A 5 -14.81 -5.09 -14.45
CA ILE A 5 -15.56 -5.28 -15.69
C ILE A 5 -15.55 -6.76 -16.10
N LYS A 6 -16.66 -7.20 -16.67
CA LYS A 6 -16.81 -8.52 -17.25
C LYS A 6 -16.44 -8.47 -18.73
N GLN A 7 -15.59 -9.38 -19.19
CA GLN A 7 -15.13 -9.45 -20.57
C GLN A 7 -15.14 -10.87 -21.09
N THR A 8 -15.50 -11.06 -22.36
CA THR A 8 -15.33 -12.33 -23.05
C THR A 8 -13.90 -12.46 -23.55
N ILE A 9 -13.22 -13.53 -23.17
CA ILE A 9 -11.83 -13.81 -23.52
C ILE A 9 -11.68 -15.12 -24.28
N ASN A 10 -10.59 -15.28 -25.01
CA ASN A 10 -10.17 -16.57 -25.56
C ASN A 10 -9.34 -17.32 -24.49
N PHE A 11 -9.92 -18.37 -23.93
CA PHE A 11 -9.26 -19.24 -22.98
C PHE A 11 -8.62 -20.41 -23.71
N PHE A 12 -7.39 -20.77 -23.38
CA PHE A 12 -6.76 -21.96 -23.93
C PHE A 12 -6.54 -23.01 -22.83
N LYS A 13 -6.77 -24.28 -23.20
CA LYS A 13 -6.46 -25.44 -22.35
C LYS A 13 -5.64 -26.43 -23.16
N ARG A 14 -4.52 -26.87 -22.59
CA ARG A 14 -3.66 -27.92 -23.14
C ARG A 14 -3.66 -29.12 -22.21
N ASN A 15 -3.88 -30.32 -22.78
CA ASN A 15 -3.77 -31.56 -22.00
C ASN A 15 -2.29 -31.96 -21.88
N LYS A 16 -1.70 -31.82 -20.67
CA LYS A 16 -0.30 -32.14 -20.42
C LYS A 16 0.03 -33.64 -20.47
N SER A 17 -1.01 -34.51 -20.42
CA SER A 17 -0.83 -35.96 -20.41
C SER A 17 -0.64 -36.57 -21.82
N ILE A 18 -0.75 -35.74 -22.86
CA ILE A 18 -0.61 -36.21 -24.26
C ILE A 18 0.52 -35.42 -24.91
N GLU A 19 1.63 -36.08 -25.26
CA GLU A 19 2.67 -35.52 -26.10
C GLU A 19 2.06 -35.04 -27.43
N ASN A 20 2.32 -33.78 -27.83
CA ASN A 20 1.76 -33.15 -29.03
C ASN A 20 0.26 -32.77 -28.98
N SER A 21 -0.34 -32.63 -27.79
CA SER A 21 -1.73 -32.16 -27.74
C SER A 21 -1.86 -30.71 -28.23
N THR A 22 -2.77 -30.48 -29.17
CA THR A 22 -3.15 -29.15 -29.66
C THR A 22 -3.91 -28.40 -28.56
N ALA A 23 -3.60 -27.13 -28.36
CA ALA A 23 -4.34 -26.29 -27.42
C ALA A 23 -5.78 -26.06 -27.97
N LEU A 24 -6.76 -26.31 -27.11
CA LEU A 24 -8.15 -25.98 -27.41
C LEU A 24 -8.42 -24.53 -27.02
N LEU A 25 -8.95 -23.73 -27.93
CA LEU A 25 -9.42 -22.37 -27.68
C LEU A 25 -10.92 -22.41 -27.39
N GLN A 26 -11.33 -21.72 -26.33
CA GLN A 26 -12.73 -21.60 -25.92
C GLN A 26 -13.01 -20.15 -25.51
N LEU A 27 -14.20 -19.67 -25.83
CA LEU A 27 -14.66 -18.38 -25.27
C LEU A 27 -15.07 -18.59 -23.82
N LYS A 28 -14.59 -17.72 -22.95
CA LYS A 28 -14.92 -17.71 -21.51
C LYS A 28 -15.20 -16.28 -21.07
N GLU A 29 -16.13 -16.12 -20.16
CA GLU A 29 -16.30 -14.86 -19.44
C GLU A 29 -15.26 -14.76 -18.31
N ASP A 30 -14.65 -13.60 -18.15
CA ASP A 30 -13.69 -13.31 -17.10
C ASP A 30 -13.92 -11.91 -16.51
N PHE A 31 -13.46 -11.71 -15.28
CA PHE A 31 -13.55 -10.43 -14.60
C PHE A 31 -12.18 -9.78 -14.54
N LEU A 32 -12.11 -8.51 -14.92
CA LEU A 32 -10.89 -7.71 -14.90
C LEU A 32 -11.06 -6.58 -13.88
N ALA A 33 -10.01 -6.35 -13.07
CA ALA A 33 -9.97 -5.18 -12.22
C ALA A 33 -9.84 -3.92 -13.08
N VAL A 34 -10.60 -2.89 -12.73
CA VAL A 34 -10.47 -1.59 -13.39
C VAL A 34 -9.25 -0.89 -12.82
N GLU A 35 -8.39 -0.44 -13.73
CA GLU A 35 -7.19 0.36 -13.45
C GLU A 35 -7.32 1.69 -14.17
N MET A 36 -7.17 2.80 -13.44
CA MET A 36 -7.31 4.15 -13.97
C MET A 36 -6.18 5.06 -13.51
N PRO A 37 -5.75 6.04 -14.34
CA PRO A 37 -4.85 7.09 -13.89
C PRO A 37 -5.58 8.02 -12.91
N VAL A 38 -5.02 8.15 -11.72
CA VAL A 38 -5.51 9.02 -10.64
C VAL A 38 -4.47 10.09 -10.36
N SER A 39 -4.82 11.34 -10.62
CA SER A 39 -3.97 12.50 -10.36
C SER A 39 -4.24 13.07 -8.97
N LEU A 40 -3.20 13.18 -8.14
CA LEU A 40 -3.26 13.87 -6.86
C LEU A 40 -2.93 15.35 -7.07
N VAL A 41 -3.91 16.22 -6.86
CA VAL A 41 -3.84 17.67 -7.16
C VAL A 41 -3.92 18.44 -5.84
N TYR A 42 -2.83 19.08 -5.44
CA TYR A 42 -2.76 19.86 -4.21
C TYR A 42 -2.92 21.35 -4.50
N ASN A 43 -3.99 21.97 -3.97
CA ASN A 43 -4.35 23.37 -4.18
C ASN A 43 -4.23 23.78 -5.68
N GLY A 44 -4.80 22.96 -6.57
CA GLY A 44 -4.81 23.20 -8.02
C GLY A 44 -3.52 22.83 -8.76
N ILE A 45 -2.51 22.25 -8.10
CA ILE A 45 -1.26 21.81 -8.75
C ILE A 45 -1.14 20.28 -8.72
N SER A 46 -1.15 19.64 -9.89
CA SER A 46 -0.90 18.19 -10.01
C SER A 46 0.48 17.84 -9.46
N HIS A 47 0.55 16.86 -8.57
CA HIS A 47 1.77 16.42 -7.89
C HIS A 47 2.23 15.05 -8.38
N ALA A 48 1.34 14.09 -8.46
CA ALA A 48 1.62 12.72 -8.87
C ALA A 48 0.43 12.13 -9.62
N VAL A 49 0.69 11.21 -10.54
CA VAL A 49 -0.32 10.39 -11.19
C VAL A 49 0.00 8.93 -10.88
N MET A 50 -0.98 8.22 -10.34
CA MET A 50 -0.86 6.82 -9.96
C MET A 50 -1.90 5.99 -10.70
N MET A 51 -1.51 4.78 -11.13
CA MET A 51 -2.48 3.80 -11.62
C MET A 51 -3.13 3.11 -10.43
N CYS A 52 -4.46 3.27 -10.29
CA CYS A 52 -5.21 2.82 -9.12
C CYS A 52 -6.51 2.14 -9.52
N SER A 53 -7.02 1.29 -8.64
CA SER A 53 -8.44 0.93 -8.66
C SER A 53 -9.29 2.13 -8.21
N PRO A 54 -10.37 2.51 -8.93
CA PRO A 54 -11.12 3.76 -8.71
C PRO A 54 -12.06 3.69 -7.48
N LYS A 55 -11.53 3.28 -6.35
CA LYS A 55 -12.26 3.10 -5.09
C LYS A 55 -11.43 3.62 -3.93
N ASP A 56 -12.11 4.15 -2.91
CA ASP A 56 -11.49 4.62 -1.66
C ASP A 56 -10.39 5.68 -1.88
N LEU A 57 -10.58 6.56 -2.87
CA LEU A 57 -9.56 7.51 -3.31
C LEU A 57 -9.32 8.65 -2.31
N GLU A 58 -10.30 9.00 -1.47
CA GLU A 58 -10.12 10.00 -0.41
C GLU A 58 -9.14 9.50 0.66
N VAL A 59 -9.31 8.26 1.12
CA VAL A 59 -8.39 7.68 2.10
C VAL A 59 -7.02 7.38 1.48
N PHE A 60 -6.97 7.05 0.18
CA PHE A 60 -5.73 6.96 -0.59
C PHE A 60 -4.97 8.29 -0.57
N ALA A 61 -5.64 9.39 -0.91
CA ALA A 61 -5.03 10.72 -0.94
C ALA A 61 -4.48 11.14 0.43
N LEU A 62 -5.23 10.85 1.51
CA LEU A 62 -4.78 11.11 2.87
C LEU A 62 -3.54 10.27 3.21
N GLY A 63 -3.58 8.96 2.95
CA GLY A 63 -2.47 8.06 3.24
C GLY A 63 -1.22 8.40 2.44
N PHE A 64 -1.34 8.63 1.14
CA PHE A 64 -0.25 9.07 0.28
C PHE A 64 0.37 10.37 0.81
N SER A 65 -0.46 11.35 1.17
CA SER A 65 0.04 12.64 1.69
C SER A 65 0.85 12.49 2.99
N LEU A 66 0.46 11.56 3.88
CA LEU A 66 1.19 11.22 5.11
C LEU A 66 2.48 10.47 4.81
N THR A 67 2.43 9.43 3.99
CA THR A 67 3.56 8.54 3.73
C THR A 67 4.65 9.22 2.89
N GLU A 68 4.27 10.15 2.02
CA GLU A 68 5.22 10.99 1.28
C GLU A 68 5.75 12.19 2.09
N GLY A 69 5.17 12.44 3.27
CA GLY A 69 5.58 13.54 4.16
C GLY A 69 5.11 14.92 3.69
N ILE A 70 4.08 14.97 2.84
CA ILE A 70 3.45 16.21 2.40
C ILE A 70 2.72 16.87 3.57
N ILE A 71 2.11 16.03 4.42
CA ILE A 71 1.45 16.43 5.66
C ILE A 71 2.01 15.63 6.85
N GLU A 72 1.80 16.14 8.05
CA GLU A 72 2.18 15.46 9.30
C GLU A 72 0.98 14.83 10.02
N LYS A 73 -0.20 15.39 9.81
CA LYS A 73 -1.44 14.95 10.46
C LYS A 73 -2.65 15.18 9.54
N PRO A 74 -3.75 14.42 9.72
CA PRO A 74 -4.94 14.57 8.89
C PRO A 74 -5.51 15.99 8.84
N SER A 75 -5.42 16.76 9.94
CA SER A 75 -5.92 18.14 10.01
C SER A 75 -5.10 19.17 9.20
N ASP A 76 -4.02 18.76 8.54
CA ASP A 76 -3.31 19.60 7.57
C ASP A 76 -4.04 19.66 6.21
N ILE A 77 -5.00 18.74 5.98
CA ILE A 77 -5.92 18.74 4.84
C ILE A 77 -7.25 19.34 5.26
N TYR A 78 -7.74 20.30 4.49
CA TYR A 78 -9.02 20.98 4.73
C TYR A 78 -10.18 20.35 3.94
N GLY A 79 -9.89 19.79 2.77
CA GLY A 79 -10.87 19.11 1.92
C GLY A 79 -10.20 18.14 0.95
N ILE A 80 -10.96 17.11 0.56
CA ILE A 80 -10.59 16.16 -0.51
C ILE A 80 -11.83 15.95 -1.36
N ASP A 81 -11.75 16.29 -2.64
CA ASP A 81 -12.80 16.08 -3.62
C ASP A 81 -12.31 15.14 -4.73
N VAL A 82 -13.12 14.15 -5.08
CA VAL A 82 -12.83 13.19 -6.15
C VAL A 82 -13.65 13.60 -7.39
N VAL A 83 -12.95 13.95 -8.47
CA VAL A 83 -13.56 14.48 -9.69
C VAL A 83 -13.19 13.60 -10.88
N GLU A 84 -14.19 13.08 -11.58
CA GLU A 84 -13.99 12.36 -12.84
C GLU A 84 -13.65 13.37 -13.96
N VAL A 85 -12.61 13.06 -14.74
CA VAL A 85 -12.17 13.84 -15.90
C VAL A 85 -12.08 12.94 -17.13
N CYS A 86 -11.94 13.52 -18.33
CA CYS A 86 -11.97 12.76 -19.59
C CYS A 86 -11.03 11.54 -19.64
N ASN A 87 -9.86 11.62 -18.99
CA ASN A 87 -8.82 10.59 -19.09
C ASN A 87 -8.43 9.97 -17.74
N GLY A 88 -9.30 10.02 -16.73
CA GLY A 88 -9.03 9.48 -15.41
C GLY A 88 -9.77 10.18 -14.29
N ILE A 89 -9.14 10.25 -13.13
CA ILE A 89 -9.71 10.87 -11.94
C ILE A 89 -8.71 11.90 -11.39
N GLU A 90 -9.21 13.05 -10.98
CA GLU A 90 -8.47 14.00 -10.17
C GLU A 90 -8.95 13.90 -8.71
N VAL A 91 -8.02 13.69 -7.79
CA VAL A 91 -8.27 13.86 -6.36
C VAL A 91 -7.72 15.22 -5.98
N GLN A 92 -8.63 16.16 -5.79
CA GLN A 92 -8.32 17.54 -5.45
C GLN A 92 -8.20 17.67 -3.93
N ILE A 93 -7.02 18.06 -3.45
CA ILE A 93 -6.65 18.09 -2.03
C ILE A 93 -6.36 19.53 -1.65
N GLU A 94 -7.11 20.05 -0.69
CA GLU A 94 -6.90 21.38 -0.15
C GLU A 94 -5.99 21.30 1.09
N LEU A 95 -4.77 21.81 0.96
CA LEU A 95 -3.79 21.89 2.05
C LEU A 95 -3.83 23.26 2.73
N SER A 96 -3.41 23.29 4.01
CA SER A 96 -3.07 24.54 4.68
C SER A 96 -1.99 25.30 3.88
N SER A 97 -2.06 26.64 3.87
CA SER A 97 -1.12 27.47 3.12
C SER A 97 0.33 27.18 3.45
N ARG A 98 0.64 26.90 4.73
CA ARG A 98 1.99 26.52 5.18
C ARG A 98 2.48 25.23 4.51
N LYS A 99 1.66 24.17 4.49
CA LYS A 99 2.02 22.88 3.89
C LYS A 99 2.14 22.97 2.37
N PHE A 100 1.27 23.74 1.74
CA PHE A 100 1.34 23.97 0.31
C PHE A 100 2.61 24.73 -0.11
N MET A 101 3.03 25.73 0.67
CA MET A 101 4.29 26.42 0.39
C MET A 101 5.51 25.50 0.54
N ALA A 102 5.55 24.67 1.58
CA ALA A 102 6.61 23.67 1.77
C ALA A 102 6.66 22.68 0.59
N LEU A 103 5.49 22.20 0.12
CA LEU A 103 5.42 21.33 -1.06
C LEU A 103 5.96 21.99 -2.33
N LYS A 104 5.63 23.26 -2.56
CA LYS A 104 6.17 24.04 -3.69
C LYS A 104 7.69 24.18 -3.64
N GLU A 105 8.24 24.48 -2.46
CA GLU A 105 9.69 24.59 -2.30
C GLU A 105 10.39 23.27 -2.55
N HIS A 106 9.85 22.17 -2.02
CA HIS A 106 10.39 20.84 -2.28
C HIS A 106 10.40 20.51 -3.79
N ARG A 107 9.31 20.81 -4.51
CA ARG A 107 9.24 20.63 -5.97
C ARG A 107 10.25 21.50 -6.73
N ARG A 108 10.42 22.78 -6.35
CA ARG A 108 11.42 23.66 -6.98
C ARG A 108 12.83 23.14 -6.78
N THR A 109 13.13 22.62 -5.61
CA THR A 109 14.41 21.99 -5.30
C THR A 109 14.70 20.79 -6.20
N LEU A 110 13.69 19.98 -6.50
CA LEU A 110 13.80 18.84 -7.43
C LEU A 110 13.98 19.31 -8.89
N THR A 111 13.21 20.31 -9.33
CA THR A 111 13.21 20.77 -10.75
C THR A 111 14.40 21.68 -11.09
N GLY A 112 14.85 22.52 -10.15
CA GLY A 112 15.94 23.48 -10.38
C GLY A 112 17.34 22.86 -10.45
N ARG A 113 17.49 21.57 -10.12
CA ARG A 113 18.77 20.86 -10.03
C ARG A 113 19.13 20.00 -11.25
N THR A 114 18.30 19.98 -12.28
CA THR A 114 18.49 19.11 -13.46
C THR A 114 19.59 19.62 -14.43
N GLY A 115 20.25 20.73 -14.14
CA GLY A 115 21.17 21.41 -15.07
C GLY A 115 22.67 21.10 -14.93
N CYS A 116 23.17 20.53 -13.85
CA CYS A 116 24.63 20.48 -13.60
C CYS A 116 25.25 19.12 -13.22
N GLY A 117 24.56 18.01 -13.38
CA GLY A 117 25.17 16.65 -13.27
C GLY A 117 25.69 16.21 -11.88
N ILE A 118 25.65 17.08 -10.83
CA ILE A 118 26.16 16.78 -9.48
C ILE A 118 25.05 16.21 -8.55
N CYS A 119 23.81 16.15 -9.04
CA CYS A 119 22.61 15.87 -8.23
C CYS A 119 22.35 14.39 -7.88
N GLY A 120 23.14 13.44 -8.38
CA GLY A 120 22.88 12.03 -8.17
C GLY A 120 23.01 11.55 -6.71
N THR A 121 23.98 12.06 -5.97
CA THR A 121 24.23 11.67 -4.56
C THR A 121 23.19 12.22 -3.59
N GLU A 122 22.69 13.43 -3.81
CA GLU A 122 21.61 14.00 -2.96
C GLU A 122 20.27 13.30 -3.22
N GLN A 123 20.00 12.90 -4.47
CA GLN A 123 18.79 12.12 -4.80
C GLN A 123 18.80 10.73 -4.19
N LEU A 124 19.97 10.07 -4.15
CA LEU A 124 20.11 8.77 -3.46
C LEU A 124 19.87 8.91 -1.95
N ASN A 125 20.36 9.99 -1.32
CA ASN A 125 20.12 10.25 0.09
C ASN A 125 18.65 10.58 0.41
N GLN A 126 17.87 11.07 -0.54
CA GLN A 126 16.43 11.32 -0.37
C GLN A 126 15.61 10.02 -0.33
N VAL A 127 16.13 8.93 -0.90
CA VAL A 127 15.50 7.60 -0.79
C VAL A 127 15.53 7.12 0.67
N TYR A 128 16.60 7.41 1.40
CA TYR A 128 16.78 7.03 2.80
C TYR A 128 16.21 8.10 3.74
N LYS A 129 14.87 8.16 3.83
CA LYS A 129 14.21 9.04 4.82
C LYS A 129 14.53 8.53 6.23
N ASN A 130 14.93 9.46 7.11
CA ASN A 130 15.21 9.13 8.49
C ASN A 130 13.94 9.33 9.33
N PHE A 131 13.45 8.27 9.95
CA PHE A 131 12.27 8.29 10.82
C PHE A 131 12.68 8.05 12.27
N PRO A 132 11.91 8.52 13.26
CA PRO A 132 12.09 8.09 14.64
C PRO A 132 11.88 6.58 14.76
N LYS A 133 12.52 5.97 15.74
CA LYS A 133 12.25 4.57 16.07
C LYS A 133 10.82 4.44 16.57
N LEU A 134 10.14 3.39 16.13
CA LEU A 134 8.82 3.05 16.65
C LEU A 134 8.90 2.62 18.11
N ASP A 135 7.86 2.97 18.85
CA ASP A 135 7.68 2.49 20.21
C ASP A 135 7.37 0.99 20.24
N ARG A 136 7.30 0.40 21.42
CA ARG A 136 6.90 -0.99 21.65
C ARG A 136 5.68 -0.98 22.56
N THR A 137 4.53 -0.55 22.02
CA THR A 137 3.33 -0.27 22.82
C THR A 137 2.49 -1.51 23.10
N PHE A 138 2.69 -2.60 22.34
CA PHE A 138 1.91 -3.84 22.48
C PHE A 138 2.75 -5.09 22.22
N LYS A 139 2.15 -6.24 22.53
CA LYS A 139 2.57 -7.55 22.06
C LYS A 139 1.43 -8.22 21.32
N PHE A 140 1.75 -8.97 20.27
CA PHE A 140 0.80 -9.70 19.45
C PHE A 140 0.97 -11.22 19.64
N ASP A 141 -0.13 -11.93 19.82
CA ASP A 141 -0.15 -13.39 19.91
C ASP A 141 -0.09 -14.01 18.49
N LEU A 142 1.00 -14.72 18.18
CA LEU A 142 1.18 -15.37 16.88
C LEU A 142 0.10 -16.44 16.59
N ASN A 143 -0.51 -17.05 17.61
CA ASN A 143 -1.58 -18.02 17.40
C ASN A 143 -2.80 -17.42 16.69
N LEU A 144 -2.98 -16.10 16.73
CA LEU A 144 -4.04 -15.37 16.01
C LEU A 144 -3.73 -15.14 14.53
N LEU A 145 -2.46 -15.28 14.12
CA LEU A 145 -2.03 -14.90 12.76
C LEU A 145 -2.70 -15.71 11.66
N ASP A 146 -2.90 -16.99 11.87
CA ASP A 146 -3.57 -17.86 10.89
C ASP A 146 -5.00 -17.40 10.62
N GLY A 147 -5.72 -16.98 11.65
CA GLY A 147 -7.04 -16.34 11.55
C GLY A 147 -6.98 -15.07 10.72
N CYS A 148 -6.01 -14.18 11.01
CA CYS A 148 -5.82 -12.93 10.26
C CYS A 148 -5.54 -13.20 8.76
N LEU A 149 -4.69 -14.18 8.43
CA LEU A 149 -4.39 -14.56 7.05
C LEU A 149 -5.61 -15.12 6.32
N SER A 150 -6.37 -15.99 6.99
CA SER A 150 -7.62 -16.55 6.46
C SER A 150 -8.65 -15.45 6.18
N ASP A 151 -8.82 -14.53 7.10
CA ASP A 151 -9.78 -13.43 6.96
C ASP A 151 -9.35 -12.43 5.89
N LEU A 152 -8.05 -12.11 5.79
CA LEU A 152 -7.56 -11.33 4.66
C LEU A 152 -7.95 -11.97 3.34
N HIS A 153 -7.65 -13.27 3.17
CA HIS A 153 -7.95 -14.00 1.93
C HIS A 153 -9.46 -14.02 1.61
N LYS A 154 -10.30 -14.33 2.60
CA LYS A 154 -11.77 -14.40 2.42
C LYS A 154 -12.37 -13.05 2.02
N ASN A 155 -11.80 -11.94 2.48
CA ASN A 155 -12.33 -10.60 2.26
C ASN A 155 -11.71 -9.87 1.05
N GLN A 156 -10.74 -10.48 0.35
CA GLN A 156 -10.19 -9.98 -0.91
C GLN A 156 -11.17 -10.19 -2.08
N GLN A 157 -12.29 -9.48 -2.09
CA GLN A 157 -13.37 -9.68 -3.05
C GLN A 157 -12.93 -9.44 -4.50
N LEU A 158 -12.18 -8.36 -4.74
CA LEU A 158 -11.67 -8.03 -6.07
C LEU A 158 -10.56 -9.00 -6.48
N GLY A 159 -9.65 -9.30 -5.57
CA GLY A 159 -8.55 -10.24 -5.79
C GLY A 159 -9.03 -11.66 -6.10
N GLN A 160 -10.07 -12.15 -5.43
CA GLN A 160 -10.65 -13.47 -5.69
C GLN A 160 -11.30 -13.57 -7.07
N GLN A 161 -11.92 -12.49 -7.55
CA GLN A 161 -12.60 -12.47 -8.85
C GLN A 161 -11.63 -12.25 -10.01
N THR A 162 -10.60 -11.45 -9.83
CA THR A 162 -9.75 -10.98 -10.93
C THR A 162 -8.33 -11.53 -10.89
N GLY A 163 -7.84 -11.92 -9.70
CA GLY A 163 -6.45 -12.37 -9.50
C GLY A 163 -5.39 -11.28 -9.69
N SER A 164 -5.79 -10.01 -9.87
CA SER A 164 -4.91 -8.92 -10.33
C SER A 164 -4.74 -7.77 -9.33
N THR A 165 -5.18 -7.95 -8.07
CA THR A 165 -5.05 -6.93 -7.03
C THR A 165 -4.25 -7.40 -5.83
N HIS A 166 -3.75 -6.42 -5.08
CA HIS A 166 -3.18 -6.59 -3.77
C HIS A 166 -4.16 -6.12 -2.70
N ALA A 167 -4.03 -6.67 -1.48
CA ALA A 167 -4.79 -6.22 -0.34
C ALA A 167 -3.89 -5.90 0.86
N CYS A 168 -4.34 -4.94 1.66
CA CYS A 168 -3.82 -4.66 2.99
C CYS A 168 -5.00 -4.65 3.98
N GLY A 169 -4.94 -5.50 5.01
CA GLY A 169 -5.89 -5.57 6.11
C GLY A 169 -5.27 -5.04 7.40
N PHE A 170 -6.07 -4.33 8.20
CA PHE A 170 -5.70 -3.95 9.56
C PHE A 170 -6.46 -4.82 10.55
N PHE A 171 -5.73 -5.40 11.49
CA PHE A 171 -6.26 -6.28 12.53
C PHE A 171 -5.93 -5.70 13.91
N ASP A 172 -6.89 -5.78 14.83
CA ASP A 172 -6.65 -5.43 16.21
C ASP A 172 -5.78 -6.49 16.94
N LEU A 173 -5.49 -6.26 18.21
CA LEU A 173 -4.62 -7.15 18.99
C LEU A 173 -5.29 -8.49 19.35
N GLU A 174 -6.61 -8.59 19.21
CA GLU A 174 -7.42 -9.80 19.35
C GLU A 174 -7.51 -10.59 18.02
N GLY A 175 -6.89 -10.10 16.94
CA GLY A 175 -6.90 -10.73 15.63
C GLY A 175 -8.16 -10.47 14.80
N ASN A 176 -9.03 -9.54 15.21
CA ASN A 176 -10.22 -9.20 14.46
C ASN A 176 -9.89 -8.21 13.33
N MET A 177 -10.34 -8.50 12.12
CA MET A 177 -10.18 -7.57 11.01
C MET A 177 -11.06 -6.33 11.18
N ARG A 178 -10.43 -5.15 11.20
CA ARG A 178 -11.11 -3.86 11.33
C ARG A 178 -11.45 -3.25 9.98
N VAL A 179 -10.57 -3.44 8.99
CA VAL A 179 -10.74 -2.93 7.62
C VAL A 179 -9.81 -3.68 6.66
N ILE A 180 -10.19 -3.70 5.39
CA ILE A 180 -9.37 -4.17 4.28
C ILE A 180 -9.48 -3.19 3.11
N PHE A 181 -8.38 -2.94 2.43
CA PHE A 181 -8.33 -2.20 1.17
C PHE A 181 -7.63 -3.02 0.10
N GLU A 182 -8.22 -3.00 -1.08
CA GLU A 182 -7.66 -3.63 -2.28
C GLU A 182 -7.31 -2.58 -3.34
N ASP A 183 -6.26 -2.85 -4.09
CA ASP A 183 -5.85 -2.06 -5.25
C ASP A 183 -4.99 -2.88 -6.21
N VAL A 184 -4.93 -2.50 -7.48
CA VAL A 184 -3.98 -3.05 -8.45
C VAL A 184 -2.53 -2.79 -8.03
N GLY A 185 -2.28 -1.68 -7.35
CA GLY A 185 -0.99 -1.28 -6.78
C GLY A 185 -0.86 -1.61 -5.29
N ARG A 186 0.13 -2.43 -4.89
CA ARG A 186 0.37 -2.74 -3.47
C ARG A 186 0.62 -1.51 -2.60
N HIS A 187 1.32 -0.49 -3.14
CA HIS A 187 1.60 0.75 -2.42
C HIS A 187 0.33 1.57 -2.21
N VAL A 188 -0.55 1.58 -3.21
CA VAL A 188 -1.85 2.26 -3.13
C VAL A 188 -2.76 1.57 -2.11
N ALA A 189 -2.81 0.22 -2.11
CA ALA A 189 -3.57 -0.54 -1.11
C ALA A 189 -3.08 -0.23 0.33
N LEU A 190 -1.76 -0.12 0.52
CA LEU A 190 -1.19 0.26 1.81
C LEU A 190 -1.49 1.73 2.16
N ASP A 191 -1.37 2.66 1.21
CA ASP A 191 -1.69 4.07 1.45
C ASP A 191 -3.17 4.25 1.83
N LYS A 192 -4.10 3.55 1.18
CA LYS A 192 -5.52 3.51 1.58
C LYS A 192 -5.68 3.10 3.04
N LEU A 193 -5.01 2.01 3.44
CA LEU A 193 -5.07 1.53 4.82
C LEU A 193 -4.46 2.52 5.81
N LEU A 194 -3.31 3.10 5.50
CA LEU A 194 -2.64 4.06 6.36
C LEU A 194 -3.42 5.39 6.49
N GLY A 195 -4.11 5.81 5.43
CA GLY A 195 -5.04 6.93 5.47
C GLY A 195 -6.22 6.66 6.41
N TRP A 196 -6.83 5.47 6.32
CA TRP A 196 -7.86 5.04 7.26
C TRP A 196 -7.33 4.97 8.70
N HIS A 197 -6.16 4.38 8.91
CA HIS A 197 -5.54 4.26 10.22
C HIS A 197 -5.33 5.62 10.90
N ALA A 198 -4.81 6.59 10.14
CA ALA A 198 -4.62 7.96 10.63
C ALA A 198 -5.96 8.65 10.97
N LYS A 199 -7.00 8.46 10.15
CA LYS A 199 -8.35 9.02 10.36
C LYS A 199 -9.07 8.38 11.55
N SER A 200 -8.76 7.11 11.84
CA SER A 200 -9.36 6.34 12.95
C SER A 200 -8.66 6.54 14.30
N GLY A 201 -7.76 7.52 14.42
CA GLY A 201 -7.07 7.82 15.68
C GLY A 201 -5.87 6.93 15.98
N LYS A 202 -5.32 6.25 14.96
CA LYS A 202 -4.13 5.39 15.05
C LYS A 202 -4.28 4.26 16.09
N PRO A 203 -5.27 3.38 15.94
CA PRO A 203 -5.45 2.27 16.85
C PRO A 203 -4.25 1.32 16.85
N ASN A 204 -3.96 0.68 17.98
CA ASN A 204 -2.98 -0.39 18.06
C ASN A 204 -3.45 -1.62 17.28
N GLY A 205 -2.51 -2.27 16.58
CA GLY A 205 -2.80 -3.45 15.79
C GLY A 205 -1.70 -3.74 14.76
N ILE A 206 -2.00 -4.66 13.87
CA ILE A 206 -1.08 -5.14 12.86
C ILE A 206 -1.61 -4.92 11.43
N ILE A 207 -0.71 -4.71 10.49
CA ILE A 207 -1.02 -4.74 9.06
C ILE A 207 -0.65 -6.11 8.49
N VAL A 208 -1.60 -6.73 7.77
CA VAL A 208 -1.35 -7.93 6.98
C VAL A 208 -1.55 -7.59 5.50
N ALA A 209 -0.49 -7.79 4.69
CA ALA A 209 -0.48 -7.45 3.27
C ALA A 209 -0.27 -8.69 2.39
N SER A 210 -1.04 -8.81 1.30
CA SER A 210 -0.94 -9.92 0.34
C SER A 210 0.34 -9.87 -0.50
N SER A 211 1.05 -8.74 -0.50
CA SER A 211 2.24 -8.49 -1.30
C SER A 211 3.53 -8.95 -0.59
N ARG A 212 4.67 -8.66 -1.23
CA ARG A 212 6.00 -8.70 -0.60
C ARG A 212 6.24 -7.44 0.24
N ALA A 213 7.14 -7.52 1.23
CA ALA A 213 7.69 -6.37 1.93
C ALA A 213 8.86 -5.77 1.13
N SER A 214 8.62 -4.70 0.40
CA SER A 214 9.66 -3.87 -0.19
C SER A 214 10.09 -2.77 0.79
N TYR A 215 11.22 -2.11 0.50
CA TYR A 215 11.67 -0.93 1.24
C TYR A 215 10.54 0.11 1.42
N GLU A 216 9.84 0.43 0.33
CA GLU A 216 8.76 1.42 0.36
C GLU A 216 7.57 1.00 1.24
N MET A 217 7.19 -0.30 1.23
CA MET A 217 6.13 -0.81 2.10
C MET A 217 6.50 -0.63 3.58
N VAL A 218 7.73 -0.97 3.94
CA VAL A 218 8.26 -0.78 5.31
C VAL A 218 8.35 0.70 5.66
N GLN A 219 8.89 1.52 4.77
CA GLN A 219 9.00 2.97 4.95
C GLN A 219 7.64 3.62 5.22
N LYS A 220 6.64 3.33 4.40
CA LYS A 220 5.28 3.86 4.55
C LYS A 220 4.65 3.42 5.88
N THR A 221 4.83 2.17 6.27
CA THR A 221 4.35 1.63 7.55
C THR A 221 4.96 2.38 8.75
N ILE A 222 6.28 2.56 8.73
CA ILE A 222 7.02 3.29 9.79
C ILE A 222 6.59 4.75 9.84
N SER A 223 6.47 5.42 8.69
CA SER A 223 6.12 6.86 8.63
C SER A 223 4.78 7.18 9.27
N CYS A 224 3.85 6.23 9.29
CA CYS A 224 2.55 6.36 9.92
C CYS A 224 2.49 5.84 11.36
N GLY A 225 3.60 5.33 11.89
CA GLY A 225 3.71 4.87 13.29
C GLY A 225 3.11 3.49 13.54
N VAL A 226 2.90 2.66 12.52
CA VAL A 226 2.43 1.28 12.71
C VAL A 226 3.63 0.39 13.02
N GLU A 227 3.51 -0.40 14.11
CA GLU A 227 4.62 -1.12 14.71
C GLU A 227 4.85 -2.54 14.15
N MET A 228 3.88 -3.10 13.42
CA MET A 228 3.96 -4.47 12.90
C MET A 228 3.39 -4.60 11.48
N LEU A 229 4.21 -5.14 10.58
CA LEU A 229 3.85 -5.46 9.20
C LEU A 229 4.08 -6.95 8.94
N VAL A 230 3.03 -7.63 8.51
CA VAL A 230 3.05 -9.03 8.09
C VAL A 230 2.79 -9.07 6.58
N THR A 231 3.59 -9.85 5.85
CA THR A 231 3.45 -10.02 4.40
C THR A 231 3.37 -11.49 4.00
N ILE A 232 2.48 -11.78 3.06
CA ILE A 232 2.33 -13.13 2.51
C ILE A 232 3.56 -13.56 1.70
N SER A 233 4.23 -12.63 1.05
CA SER A 233 5.46 -12.89 0.29
C SER A 233 6.71 -12.47 1.06
N GLY A 234 7.90 -12.64 0.46
CA GLY A 234 9.18 -12.36 1.12
C GLY A 234 9.48 -10.88 1.31
N ALA A 235 10.46 -10.59 2.18
CA ALA A 235 11.02 -9.27 2.36
C ALA A 235 12.31 -9.08 1.52
N THR A 236 12.59 -7.83 1.14
CA THR A 236 13.86 -7.46 0.51
C THR A 236 14.91 -7.13 1.59
N ASP A 237 16.20 -7.27 1.26
CA ASP A 237 17.31 -6.94 2.19
C ASP A 237 17.18 -5.52 2.77
N LEU A 238 16.91 -4.53 1.92
CA LEU A 238 16.77 -3.14 2.35
C LEU A 238 15.54 -2.93 3.26
N ALA A 239 14.45 -3.66 3.02
CA ALA A 239 13.26 -3.64 3.86
C ALA A 239 13.57 -4.16 5.27
N VAL A 240 14.33 -5.27 5.38
CA VAL A 240 14.75 -5.85 6.66
C VAL A 240 15.64 -4.87 7.43
N LYS A 241 16.69 -4.34 6.78
CA LYS A 241 17.58 -3.34 7.40
C LYS A 241 16.83 -2.12 7.93
N MET A 242 15.85 -1.64 7.17
CA MET A 242 15.03 -0.50 7.60
C MET A 242 14.12 -0.86 8.78
N ALA A 243 13.49 -2.04 8.76
CA ALA A 243 12.66 -2.52 9.85
C ALA A 243 13.45 -2.65 11.17
N GLU A 244 14.65 -3.24 11.11
CA GLU A 244 15.57 -3.34 12.27
C GLU A 244 15.97 -1.97 12.81
N ALA A 245 16.39 -1.05 11.92
CA ALA A 245 16.84 0.29 12.31
C ALA A 245 15.75 1.10 13.04
N HIS A 246 14.46 0.86 12.72
CA HIS A 246 13.34 1.65 13.22
C HIS A 246 12.40 0.88 14.16
N ASN A 247 12.80 -0.28 14.69
CA ASN A 247 12.01 -1.11 15.60
C ASN A 247 10.66 -1.60 15.02
N LEU A 248 10.51 -1.75 13.70
CA LEU A 248 9.33 -2.38 13.12
C LEU A 248 9.40 -3.90 13.30
N THR A 249 8.32 -4.53 13.73
CA THR A 249 8.18 -5.98 13.64
C THR A 249 7.81 -6.35 12.21
N LEU A 250 8.69 -7.08 11.52
CA LEU A 250 8.51 -7.50 10.14
C LEU A 250 8.44 -9.01 10.02
N ILE A 251 7.30 -9.52 9.55
CA ILE A 251 7.10 -10.93 9.23
C ILE A 251 6.86 -11.06 7.73
N GLY A 252 7.56 -11.99 7.10
CA GLY A 252 7.33 -12.35 5.70
C GLY A 252 7.15 -13.85 5.52
N PHE A 253 6.75 -14.25 4.30
CA PHE A 253 6.35 -15.62 3.98
C PHE A 253 5.29 -16.18 4.94
N ALA A 254 4.44 -15.29 5.46
CA ALA A 254 3.37 -15.68 6.36
C ALA A 254 2.37 -16.61 5.65
N ARG A 255 2.22 -17.80 6.20
CA ARG A 255 1.34 -18.88 5.75
C ARG A 255 0.74 -19.55 6.97
N GLU A 256 -0.31 -20.33 6.77
CA GLU A 256 -0.87 -21.15 7.83
C GLU A 256 0.23 -21.95 8.56
N GLY A 257 0.34 -21.74 9.86
CA GLY A 257 1.30 -22.39 10.74
C GLY A 257 2.78 -22.02 10.57
N LYS A 258 3.14 -21.03 9.73
CA LYS A 258 4.55 -20.64 9.52
C LYS A 258 4.75 -19.22 8.99
N GLY A 259 5.92 -18.68 9.25
CA GLY A 259 6.39 -17.38 8.74
C GLY A 259 7.82 -17.12 9.16
N ASN A 260 8.46 -16.14 8.53
CA ASN A 260 9.80 -15.69 8.86
C ASN A 260 9.73 -14.35 9.58
N ILE A 261 10.18 -14.29 10.82
CA ILE A 261 10.31 -13.04 11.58
C ILE A 261 11.68 -12.46 11.26
N TYR A 262 11.70 -11.34 10.55
CA TYR A 262 12.94 -10.67 10.14
C TYR A 262 13.43 -9.66 11.17
N SER A 263 12.52 -9.02 11.92
CA SER A 263 12.85 -8.03 12.95
C SER A 263 11.74 -7.93 14.00
N GLY A 264 12.05 -7.37 15.17
CA GLY A 264 11.08 -6.98 16.19
C GLY A 264 10.37 -8.15 16.89
N TYR A 265 11.06 -9.29 17.10
CA TYR A 265 10.50 -10.47 17.75
C TYR A 265 10.04 -10.20 19.19
N GLU A 266 10.51 -9.13 19.83
CA GLU A 266 10.14 -8.74 21.20
C GLU A 266 8.66 -8.33 21.36
N ARG A 267 7.98 -8.01 20.23
CA ARG A 267 6.53 -7.74 20.20
C ARG A 267 5.69 -9.00 20.03
N ILE A 268 6.29 -10.16 20.05
CA ILE A 268 5.62 -11.42 19.76
C ILE A 268 5.45 -12.22 21.04
N ASN A 269 4.22 -12.69 21.28
CA ASN A 269 3.91 -13.78 22.20
C ASN A 269 3.68 -15.06 21.37
N SER A 270 4.15 -16.17 21.87
CA SER A 270 3.99 -17.52 21.27
C SER A 270 3.38 -18.47 22.29
#